data_5958151da0319d273e294e82d65ecdb2
#
_entry.id   5958151da0319d273e294e82d65ecdb2
#
_cell.length_a   1.000
_cell.length_b   1.000
_cell.length_c   1.000
_cell.angle_alpha   90.00
_cell.angle_beta   90.00
_cell.angle_gamma   90.00
#
_symmetry.space_group_name_H-M   'P 1'
#
loop_
_entity.id
_entity.type
_entity.pdbx_description
1 polymer ?
#
loop_
_entity_poly.entity_id
_entity_poly.type
_entity_poly.pdbx_seq_one_letter_code
_entity_poly.pdbx_strand_id
1 'polypeptide(L)'
;LLLYLLQQAGIPTSMENPQKIKHFSRAMMTVTKTDEIDAKLIAMYGEKMTPEPYKIPTESILLLKQKRTVLRQLKKHLTATKNLQQALAVLPKQDLASKRTVEKTIKFLERQIAELEDEITNLSNKEYARQMSLLTSINGISDTIASALIVATGGFTYFSCAKQISRYLGLCPTYQQSGTSVNV
;
A
#
# COMPACT_ATOMS: atom_id res chain seq x y z
N LEU A 1 -9.29 8.72 7.70
CA LEU A 1 -10.49 9.22 8.40
C LEU A 1 -10.81 10.65 7.99
N LEU A 2 -9.87 11.62 8.15
CA LEU A 2 -10.12 13.04 7.86
C LEU A 2 -10.63 13.30 6.43
N LEU A 3 -9.98 12.75 5.41
CA LEU A 3 -10.40 12.87 4.01
C LEU A 3 -11.82 12.37 3.79
N TYR A 4 -12.18 11.24 4.41
CA TYR A 4 -13.51 10.66 4.31
C TYR A 4 -14.58 11.58 4.94
N LEU A 5 -14.31 12.10 6.14
CA LEU A 5 -15.24 12.99 6.83
C LEU A 5 -15.43 14.32 6.08
N LEU A 6 -14.35 14.90 5.55
CA LEU A 6 -14.42 16.14 4.76
C LEU A 6 -15.24 15.96 3.47
N GLN A 7 -15.06 14.83 2.80
CA GLN A 7 -15.84 14.54 1.60
C GLN A 7 -17.31 14.25 1.91
N GLN A 8 -17.62 13.57 3.03
CA GLN A 8 -19.02 13.42 3.48
C GLN A 8 -19.66 14.77 3.79
N ALA A 9 -18.89 15.73 4.27
CA ALA A 9 -19.33 17.11 4.49
C ALA A 9 -19.40 17.94 3.19
N GLY A 10 -19.16 17.33 2.01
CA GLY A 10 -19.19 18.03 0.71
C GLY A 10 -17.99 18.96 0.47
N ILE A 11 -16.93 18.85 1.30
CA ILE A 11 -15.73 19.69 1.18
C ILE A 11 -14.76 19.03 0.20
N PRO A 12 -14.45 19.66 -0.96
CA PRO A 12 -13.47 19.13 -1.90
C PRO A 12 -12.08 19.11 -1.25
N THR A 13 -11.45 17.97 -1.30
CA THR A 13 -10.12 17.74 -0.71
C THR A 13 -9.17 17.17 -1.74
N SER A 14 -7.89 17.54 -1.65
CA SER A 14 -6.82 16.97 -2.46
C SER A 14 -5.76 16.36 -1.56
N MET A 15 -5.16 15.26 -2.02
CA MET A 15 -4.05 14.60 -1.33
C MET A 15 -2.80 14.70 -2.21
N GLU A 16 -1.88 15.56 -1.80
CA GLU A 16 -0.68 15.82 -2.55
C GLU A 16 0.56 15.22 -1.91
N ASN A 17 1.56 14.92 -2.73
CA ASN A 17 2.85 14.46 -2.23
C ASN A 17 3.53 15.62 -1.47
N PRO A 18 3.97 15.43 -0.20
CA PRO A 18 4.66 16.45 0.57
C PRO A 18 5.88 17.06 -0.14
N GLN A 19 6.54 16.29 -1.01
CA GLN A 19 7.65 16.80 -1.81
C GLN A 19 7.23 17.89 -2.80
N LYS A 20 6.02 17.85 -3.36
CA LYS A 20 5.52 18.91 -4.24
C LYS A 20 5.40 20.23 -3.47
N ILE A 21 4.86 20.20 -2.27
CA ILE A 21 4.75 21.37 -1.39
C ILE A 21 6.16 21.90 -1.03
N LYS A 22 7.10 21.00 -0.72
CA LYS A 22 8.49 21.36 -0.44
C LYS A 22 9.19 22.01 -1.64
N HIS A 23 8.98 21.50 -2.86
CA HIS A 23 9.54 22.13 -4.07
C HIS A 23 8.87 23.47 -4.36
N PHE A 24 7.57 23.58 -4.15
CA PHE A 24 6.84 24.84 -4.27
C PHE A 24 7.35 25.90 -3.28
N SER A 25 7.54 25.53 -2.00
CA SER A 25 8.14 26.40 -0.99
C SER A 25 9.51 26.93 -1.40
N ARG A 26 10.36 26.07 -1.99
CA ARG A 26 11.68 26.48 -2.52
C ARG A 26 11.54 27.43 -3.72
N ALA A 27 10.61 27.17 -4.63
CA ALA A 27 10.35 28.06 -5.77
C ALA A 27 9.85 29.45 -5.31
N MET A 28 9.13 29.50 -4.18
CA MET A 28 8.68 30.75 -3.56
C MET A 28 9.74 31.40 -2.68
N MET A 29 10.97 30.86 -2.64
CA MET A 29 12.11 31.36 -1.84
C MET A 29 11.79 31.54 -0.35
N THR A 30 10.89 30.70 0.21
CA THR A 30 10.51 30.77 1.61
C THR A 30 11.62 30.16 2.47
N VAL A 31 12.29 30.99 3.28
CA VAL A 31 13.44 30.58 4.10
C VAL A 31 13.02 30.18 5.51
N THR A 32 11.98 30.82 6.04
CA THR A 32 11.52 30.59 7.42
C THR A 32 10.46 29.50 7.45
N LYS A 33 10.58 28.60 8.42
CA LYS A 33 9.61 27.51 8.62
C LYS A 33 8.86 27.74 9.94
N THR A 34 7.59 28.11 9.83
CA THR A 34 6.61 28.15 10.92
C THR A 34 5.30 27.56 10.43
N ASP A 35 4.47 27.07 11.32
CA ASP A 35 3.16 26.49 10.95
C ASP A 35 2.27 27.50 10.21
N GLU A 36 2.36 28.79 10.55
CA GLU A 36 1.64 29.86 9.86
C GLU A 36 2.10 30.04 8.41
N ILE A 37 3.40 30.01 8.17
CA ILE A 37 3.99 30.12 6.82
C ILE A 37 3.65 28.87 6.02
N ASP A 38 3.74 27.68 6.62
CA ASP A 38 3.38 26.43 5.97
C ASP A 38 1.89 26.41 5.59
N ALA A 39 0.98 26.89 6.45
CA ALA A 39 -0.44 27.02 6.13
C ALA A 39 -0.70 27.98 4.95
N LYS A 40 -0.04 29.14 4.92
CA LYS A 40 -0.12 30.09 3.80
C LYS A 40 0.41 29.49 2.50
N LEU A 41 1.53 28.76 2.56
CA LEU A 41 2.10 28.06 1.39
C LEU A 41 1.18 26.98 0.84
N ILE A 42 0.53 26.21 1.71
CA ILE A 42 -0.45 25.18 1.29
C ILE A 42 -1.66 25.85 0.62
N ALA A 43 -2.17 26.96 1.17
CA ALA A 43 -3.25 27.71 0.58
C ALA A 43 -2.88 28.28 -0.81
N MET A 44 -1.70 28.89 -0.93
CA MET A 44 -1.16 29.41 -2.20
C MET A 44 -0.93 28.27 -3.23
N TYR A 45 -0.46 27.12 -2.76
CA TYR A 45 -0.31 25.94 -3.63
C TYR A 45 -1.66 25.50 -4.17
N GLY A 46 -2.67 25.39 -3.33
CA GLY A 46 -4.03 25.04 -3.73
C GLY A 46 -4.60 25.98 -4.78
N GLU A 47 -4.43 27.30 -4.60
CA GLU A 47 -4.88 28.34 -5.51
C GLU A 47 -4.15 28.30 -6.87
N LYS A 48 -2.82 28.24 -6.84
CA LYS A 48 -2.00 28.34 -8.06
C LYS A 48 -1.90 27.04 -8.86
N MET A 49 -1.84 25.90 -8.18
CA MET A 49 -1.62 24.60 -8.81
C MET A 49 -2.92 23.81 -9.06
N THR A 50 -4.03 24.26 -8.49
CA THR A 50 -5.37 23.64 -8.63
C THR A 50 -5.30 22.11 -8.62
N PRO A 51 -4.82 21.49 -7.52
CA PRO A 51 -4.59 20.05 -7.45
C PRO A 51 -5.90 19.28 -7.64
N GLU A 52 -5.82 18.13 -8.32
CA GLU A 52 -7.01 17.30 -8.58
C GLU A 52 -7.66 16.85 -7.26
N PRO A 53 -9.00 16.87 -7.19
CA PRO A 53 -9.71 16.35 -6.03
C PRO A 53 -9.41 14.87 -5.79
N TYR A 54 -9.21 14.52 -4.53
CA TYR A 54 -9.01 13.13 -4.12
C TYR A 54 -10.27 12.30 -4.38
N LYS A 55 -10.13 11.22 -5.10
CA LYS A 55 -11.20 10.26 -5.34
C LYS A 55 -11.21 9.21 -4.23
N ILE A 56 -12.33 9.10 -3.50
CA ILE A 56 -12.47 8.03 -2.50
C ILE A 56 -12.44 6.68 -3.24
N PRO A 57 -11.64 5.72 -2.76
CA PRO A 57 -11.72 4.35 -3.24
C PRO A 57 -13.12 3.77 -3.03
N THR A 58 -13.53 2.86 -3.89
CA THR A 58 -14.78 2.09 -3.70
C THR A 58 -14.73 1.33 -2.37
N GLU A 59 -15.89 1.03 -1.81
CA GLU A 59 -15.99 0.27 -0.57
C GLU A 59 -15.26 -1.08 -0.67
N SER A 60 -15.40 -1.77 -1.79
CA SER A 60 -14.70 -3.04 -2.06
C SER A 60 -13.17 -2.88 -2.02
N ILE A 61 -12.61 -1.79 -2.56
CA ILE A 61 -11.16 -1.50 -2.45
C ILE A 61 -10.75 -1.24 -0.99
N LEU A 62 -11.58 -0.52 -0.23
CA LEU A 62 -11.29 -0.25 1.19
C LEU A 62 -11.30 -1.55 2.01
N LEU A 63 -12.28 -2.42 1.80
CA LEU A 63 -12.36 -3.74 2.45
C LEU A 63 -11.17 -4.63 2.07
N LEU A 64 -10.84 -4.73 0.78
CA LEU A 64 -9.67 -5.47 0.32
C LEU A 64 -8.37 -4.94 0.94
N LYS A 65 -8.21 -3.61 1.04
CA LYS A 65 -7.04 -2.97 1.66
C LYS A 65 -6.91 -3.34 3.14
N GLN A 66 -8.04 -3.34 3.88
CA GLN A 66 -8.06 -3.75 5.28
C GLN A 66 -7.67 -5.21 5.45
N LYS A 67 -8.32 -6.13 4.71
CA LYS A 67 -8.02 -7.56 4.74
C LYS A 67 -6.55 -7.84 4.41
N ARG A 68 -6.01 -7.22 3.38
CA ARG A 68 -4.58 -7.36 3.01
C ARG A 68 -3.63 -6.80 4.07
N THR A 69 -4.03 -5.75 4.80
CA THR A 69 -3.23 -5.22 5.91
C THR A 69 -3.16 -6.23 7.05
N VAL A 70 -4.29 -6.82 7.42
CA VAL A 70 -4.36 -7.88 8.45
C VAL A 70 -3.57 -9.11 8.00
N LEU A 71 -3.77 -9.57 6.76
CA LEU A 71 -3.03 -10.71 6.19
C LEU A 71 -1.51 -10.52 6.28
N ARG A 72 -1.02 -9.33 5.91
CA ARG A 72 0.41 -9.00 6.00
C ARG A 72 0.93 -9.09 7.44
N GLN A 73 0.12 -8.66 8.41
CA GLN A 73 0.48 -8.72 9.82
C GLN A 73 0.50 -10.15 10.35
N LEU A 74 -0.51 -10.97 10.00
CA LEU A 74 -0.55 -12.39 10.35
C LEU A 74 0.67 -13.15 9.79
N LYS A 75 1.05 -12.89 8.52
CA LYS A 75 2.25 -13.50 7.92
C LYS A 75 3.54 -13.11 8.64
N LYS A 76 3.66 -11.86 9.12
CA LYS A 76 4.79 -11.44 9.95
C LYS A 76 4.82 -12.19 11.30
N HIS A 77 3.66 -12.33 11.96
CA HIS A 77 3.56 -13.08 13.20
C HIS A 77 3.91 -14.56 12.99
N LEU A 78 3.44 -15.17 11.91
CA LEU A 78 3.78 -16.55 11.56
C LEU A 78 5.29 -16.73 11.38
N THR A 79 5.94 -15.83 10.64
CA THR A 79 7.41 -15.86 10.46
C THR A 79 8.15 -15.72 11.78
N ALA A 80 7.75 -14.76 12.61
CA ALA A 80 8.36 -14.57 13.94
C ALA A 80 8.18 -15.81 14.85
N THR A 81 7.00 -16.43 14.83
CA THR A 81 6.70 -17.63 15.62
C THR A 81 7.47 -18.84 15.10
N LYS A 82 7.65 -19.01 13.78
CA LYS A 82 8.49 -20.06 13.20
C LYS A 82 9.98 -19.87 13.55
N ASN A 83 10.46 -18.64 13.55
CA ASN A 83 11.83 -18.34 14.00
C ASN A 83 12.02 -18.67 15.48
N LEU A 84 11.02 -18.36 16.34
CA LEU A 84 11.04 -18.78 17.74
C LEU A 84 11.07 -20.31 17.88
N GLN A 85 10.27 -21.03 17.10
CA GLN A 85 10.29 -22.49 17.09
C GLN A 85 11.69 -23.03 16.76
N GLN A 86 12.34 -22.47 15.75
CA GLN A 86 13.71 -22.87 15.38
C GLN A 86 14.71 -22.55 16.49
N ALA A 87 14.62 -21.37 17.12
CA ALA A 87 15.50 -21.00 18.22
C ALA A 87 15.35 -21.93 19.44
N LEU A 88 14.11 -22.36 19.76
CA LEU A 88 13.85 -23.31 20.84
C LEU A 88 14.37 -24.73 20.51
N ALA A 89 14.36 -25.10 19.23
CA ALA A 89 14.79 -26.44 18.78
C ALA A 89 16.27 -26.72 18.96
N VAL A 90 17.12 -25.68 19.01
CA VAL A 90 18.58 -25.82 19.21
C VAL A 90 19.00 -25.83 20.67
N LEU A 91 18.06 -25.65 21.60
CA LEU A 91 18.38 -25.68 23.04
C LEU A 91 18.68 -27.11 23.50
N PRO A 92 19.70 -27.32 24.38
CA PRO A 92 20.05 -28.62 24.87
C PRO A 92 18.94 -29.33 25.65
N LYS A 93 18.07 -28.57 26.29
CA LYS A 93 16.87 -29.06 27.01
C LYS A 93 15.65 -28.29 26.56
N GLN A 94 14.70 -29.01 26.02
CA GLN A 94 13.46 -28.44 25.51
C GLN A 94 12.31 -28.65 26.48
N ASP A 95 11.55 -27.58 26.77
CA ASP A 95 10.30 -27.68 27.50
C ASP A 95 9.18 -28.08 26.53
N LEU A 96 8.57 -29.24 26.77
CA LEU A 96 7.51 -29.80 25.92
C LEU A 96 6.24 -28.94 25.92
N ALA A 97 5.93 -28.24 27.02
CA ALA A 97 4.76 -27.38 27.09
C ALA A 97 4.94 -26.15 26.21
N SER A 98 6.10 -25.50 26.28
CA SER A 98 6.45 -24.37 25.41
C SER A 98 6.45 -24.75 23.93
N LYS A 99 7.04 -25.91 23.58
CA LYS A 99 7.03 -26.42 22.20
C LYS A 99 5.59 -26.60 21.67
N ARG A 100 4.74 -27.28 22.44
CA ARG A 100 3.31 -27.50 22.08
C ARG A 100 2.57 -26.18 21.89
N THR A 101 2.84 -25.18 22.72
CA THR A 101 2.20 -23.86 22.63
C THR A 101 2.59 -23.16 21.34
N VAL A 102 3.87 -23.15 21.00
CA VAL A 102 4.37 -22.56 19.73
C VAL A 102 3.78 -23.28 18.52
N GLU A 103 3.74 -24.61 18.52
CA GLU A 103 3.15 -25.40 17.44
C GLU A 103 1.65 -25.13 17.26
N LYS A 104 0.89 -24.99 18.34
CA LYS A 104 -0.54 -24.62 18.28
C LYS A 104 -0.72 -23.22 17.71
N THR A 105 0.12 -22.27 18.12
CA THR A 105 0.08 -20.89 17.61
C THR A 105 0.38 -20.85 16.11
N ILE A 106 1.37 -21.59 15.63
CA ILE A 106 1.69 -21.70 14.20
C ILE A 106 0.48 -22.23 13.41
N LYS A 107 -0.10 -23.36 13.85
CA LYS A 107 -1.28 -23.95 13.19
C LYS A 107 -2.49 -22.99 13.17
N PHE A 108 -2.70 -22.26 14.26
CA PHE A 108 -3.76 -21.24 14.33
C PHE A 108 -3.52 -20.13 13.32
N LEU A 109 -2.29 -19.57 13.27
CA LEU A 109 -1.95 -18.51 12.32
C LEU A 109 -2.05 -18.97 10.87
N GLU A 110 -1.59 -20.19 10.55
CA GLU A 110 -1.70 -20.76 9.20
C GLU A 110 -3.15 -20.88 8.76
N ARG A 111 -4.04 -21.34 9.64
CA ARG A 111 -5.47 -21.41 9.35
C ARG A 111 -6.07 -20.04 9.11
N GLN A 112 -5.80 -19.06 9.98
CA GLN A 112 -6.33 -17.69 9.82
C GLN A 112 -5.81 -17.00 8.55
N ILE A 113 -4.58 -17.29 8.15
CA ILE A 113 -3.99 -16.79 6.90
C ILE A 113 -4.74 -17.39 5.69
N ALA A 114 -4.98 -18.71 5.68
CA ALA A 114 -5.69 -19.39 4.60
C ALA A 114 -7.13 -18.88 4.46
N GLU A 115 -7.87 -18.79 5.57
CA GLU A 115 -9.24 -18.25 5.59
C GLU A 115 -9.29 -16.82 5.01
N LEU A 116 -8.36 -15.96 5.40
CA LEU A 116 -8.32 -14.58 4.94
C LEU A 116 -7.85 -14.44 3.48
N GLU A 117 -6.96 -15.33 3.00
CA GLU A 117 -6.57 -15.41 1.58
C GLU A 117 -7.75 -15.80 0.70
N ASP A 118 -8.54 -16.78 1.12
CA ASP A 118 -9.75 -17.20 0.42
C ASP A 118 -10.79 -16.07 0.37
N GLU A 119 -11.01 -15.38 1.48
CA GLU A 119 -11.92 -14.23 1.51
C GLU A 119 -11.48 -13.09 0.57
N ILE A 120 -10.17 -12.79 0.52
CA ILE A 120 -9.61 -11.78 -0.40
C ILE A 120 -9.82 -12.21 -1.84
N THR A 121 -9.57 -13.47 -2.16
CA THR A 121 -9.73 -14.02 -3.51
C THR A 121 -11.19 -13.99 -3.94
N ASN A 122 -12.11 -14.42 -3.07
CA ASN A 122 -13.54 -14.41 -3.33
C ASN A 122 -14.08 -13.00 -3.55
N LEU A 123 -13.70 -12.04 -2.71
CA LEU A 123 -14.11 -10.65 -2.86
C LEU A 123 -13.52 -10.04 -4.13
N SER A 124 -12.26 -10.34 -4.46
CA SER A 124 -11.60 -9.86 -5.68
C SER A 124 -12.29 -10.42 -6.93
N ASN A 125 -12.62 -11.70 -6.95
CA ASN A 125 -13.32 -12.34 -8.07
C ASN A 125 -14.75 -11.83 -8.23
N LYS A 126 -15.44 -11.53 -7.12
CA LYS A 126 -16.81 -10.97 -7.15
C LYS A 126 -16.83 -9.56 -7.75
N GLU A 127 -15.95 -8.69 -7.28
CA GLU A 127 -15.99 -7.25 -7.60
C GLU A 127 -15.14 -6.89 -8.82
N TYR A 128 -14.09 -7.67 -9.13
CA TYR A 128 -13.07 -7.40 -10.15
C TYR A 128 -12.79 -8.61 -11.05
N ALA A 129 -13.83 -9.40 -11.38
CA ALA A 129 -13.71 -10.65 -12.14
C ALA A 129 -12.88 -10.50 -13.43
N ARG A 130 -13.16 -9.46 -14.23
CA ARG A 130 -12.44 -9.20 -15.48
C ARG A 130 -10.97 -8.90 -15.25
N GLN A 131 -10.66 -8.04 -14.28
CA GLN A 131 -9.28 -7.67 -13.94
C GLN A 131 -8.52 -8.88 -13.38
N MET A 132 -9.16 -9.67 -12.50
CA MET A 132 -8.59 -10.91 -11.98
C MET A 132 -8.25 -11.89 -13.12
N SER A 133 -9.18 -12.17 -14.01
CA SER A 133 -8.97 -13.07 -15.15
C SER A 133 -7.83 -12.59 -16.07
N LEU A 134 -7.79 -11.30 -16.38
CA LEU A 134 -6.71 -10.72 -17.20
C LEU A 134 -5.35 -10.78 -16.53
N LEU A 135 -5.28 -10.51 -15.23
CA LEU A 135 -4.01 -10.54 -14.49
C LEU A 135 -3.48 -11.97 -14.32
N THR A 136 -4.36 -12.91 -13.95
CA THR A 136 -3.97 -14.30 -13.74
C THR A 136 -3.67 -15.06 -15.03
N SER A 137 -4.09 -14.54 -16.20
CA SER A 137 -3.67 -15.10 -17.50
C SER A 137 -2.18 -14.83 -17.79
N ILE A 138 -1.54 -13.90 -17.08
CA ILE A 138 -0.11 -13.60 -17.21
C ILE A 138 0.67 -14.62 -16.38
N ASN A 139 1.57 -15.35 -17.02
CA ASN A 139 2.40 -16.34 -16.34
C ASN A 139 3.20 -15.71 -15.19
N GLY A 140 3.11 -16.29 -14.00
CA GLY A 140 3.76 -15.79 -12.78
C GLY A 140 2.90 -14.84 -11.93
N ILE A 141 1.70 -14.43 -12.36
CA ILE A 141 0.78 -13.64 -11.55
C ILE A 141 -0.25 -14.58 -10.89
N SER A 142 -0.12 -14.80 -9.60
CA SER A 142 -1.09 -15.53 -8.78
C SER A 142 -2.26 -14.62 -8.36
N ASP A 143 -3.35 -15.21 -7.85
CA ASP A 143 -4.50 -14.47 -7.29
C ASP A 143 -4.06 -13.47 -6.20
N THR A 144 -3.08 -13.84 -5.39
CA THR A 144 -2.50 -12.94 -4.36
C THR A 144 -1.84 -11.71 -4.97
N ILE A 145 -1.10 -11.87 -6.07
CA ILE A 145 -0.46 -10.75 -6.77
C ILE A 145 -1.52 -9.93 -7.51
N ALA A 146 -2.45 -10.58 -8.19
CA ALA A 146 -3.54 -9.92 -8.89
C ALA A 146 -4.39 -9.04 -7.96
N SER A 147 -4.82 -9.59 -6.81
CA SER A 147 -5.56 -8.82 -5.79
C SER A 147 -4.72 -7.67 -5.21
N ALA A 148 -3.39 -7.85 -5.09
CA ALA A 148 -2.49 -6.77 -4.66
C ALA A 148 -2.47 -5.60 -5.65
N LEU A 149 -2.36 -5.91 -6.93
CA LEU A 149 -2.37 -4.91 -8.01
C LEU A 149 -3.72 -4.18 -8.08
N ILE A 150 -4.83 -4.90 -7.95
CA ILE A 150 -6.17 -4.30 -7.91
C ILE A 150 -6.27 -3.28 -6.76
N VAL A 151 -5.84 -3.64 -5.56
CA VAL A 151 -5.86 -2.73 -4.42
C VAL A 151 -4.91 -1.54 -4.61
N ALA A 152 -3.70 -1.77 -5.11
CA ALA A 152 -2.69 -0.73 -5.32
C ALA A 152 -3.12 0.30 -6.38
N THR A 153 -3.87 -0.15 -7.40
CA THR A 153 -4.30 0.68 -8.53
C THR A 153 -5.74 1.19 -8.40
N GLY A 154 -6.43 0.85 -7.29
CA GLY A 154 -7.86 1.16 -7.13
C GLY A 154 -8.72 0.52 -8.22
N GLY A 155 -8.48 -0.73 -8.56
CA GLY A 155 -9.14 -1.39 -9.69
C GLY A 155 -8.73 -0.82 -11.05
N PHE A 156 -7.52 -0.26 -11.15
CA PHE A 156 -6.98 0.45 -12.32
C PHE A 156 -7.65 1.80 -12.63
N THR A 157 -8.29 2.41 -11.63
CA THR A 157 -8.92 3.73 -11.81
C THR A 157 -8.01 4.91 -11.45
N TYR A 158 -6.89 4.67 -10.73
CA TYR A 158 -5.99 5.74 -10.29
C TYR A 158 -5.00 6.19 -11.37
N PHE A 159 -4.86 5.44 -12.44
CA PHE A 159 -3.84 5.65 -13.46
C PHE A 159 -4.46 5.68 -14.85
N SER A 160 -4.03 6.61 -15.68
CA SER A 160 -4.49 6.74 -17.05
C SER A 160 -3.66 5.93 -18.06
N CYS A 161 -2.45 5.49 -17.69
CA CYS A 161 -1.58 4.71 -18.56
C CYS A 161 -0.62 3.79 -17.79
N ALA A 162 -0.12 2.75 -18.48
CA ALA A 162 0.80 1.77 -17.91
C ALA A 162 2.11 2.39 -17.37
N LYS A 163 2.59 3.47 -17.99
CA LYS A 163 3.82 4.17 -17.57
C LYS A 163 3.68 4.78 -16.16
N GLN A 164 2.49 5.27 -15.81
CA GLN A 164 2.22 5.78 -14.46
C GLN A 164 2.23 4.64 -13.43
N ILE A 165 1.64 3.49 -13.77
CA ILE A 165 1.66 2.29 -12.90
C ILE A 165 3.09 1.81 -12.69
N SER A 166 3.90 1.70 -13.76
CA SER A 166 5.29 1.27 -13.66
C SER A 166 6.13 2.20 -12.77
N ARG A 167 5.92 3.51 -12.86
CA ARG A 167 6.57 4.48 -11.98
C ARG A 167 6.12 4.34 -10.53
N TYR A 168 4.82 4.17 -10.32
CA TYR A 168 4.25 3.98 -8.98
C TYR A 168 4.77 2.72 -8.30
N LEU A 169 4.95 1.64 -9.05
CA LEU A 169 5.50 0.39 -8.57
C LEU A 169 7.04 0.39 -8.45
N GLY A 170 7.70 1.49 -8.85
CA GLY A 170 9.16 1.58 -8.82
C GLY A 170 9.87 0.73 -9.87
N LEU A 171 9.17 0.33 -10.94
CA LEU A 171 9.72 -0.50 -12.01
C LEU A 171 10.39 0.31 -13.12
N CYS A 172 10.26 1.64 -13.12
CA CYS A 172 10.91 2.51 -14.09
C CYS A 172 12.24 2.99 -13.52
N PRO A 173 13.37 2.77 -14.20
CA PRO A 173 14.63 3.39 -13.85
C PRO A 173 14.51 4.91 -13.98
N THR A 174 15.03 5.64 -13.00
CA THR A 174 15.16 7.10 -13.06
C THR A 174 16.54 7.43 -13.61
N TYR A 175 16.59 7.98 -14.82
CA TYR A 175 17.85 8.48 -15.38
C TYR A 175 18.08 9.91 -14.90
N GLN A 176 19.23 10.17 -14.31
CA GLN A 176 19.75 11.53 -14.13
C GLN A 176 20.78 11.77 -15.20
N GLN A 177 20.43 12.59 -16.17
CA GLN A 177 21.31 12.95 -17.27
C GLN A 177 21.73 14.41 -17.09
N SER A 178 23.02 14.63 -16.89
CA SER A 178 23.62 15.96 -16.80
C SER A 178 24.76 16.04 -17.83
N GLY A 179 24.56 16.80 -18.89
CA GLY A 179 25.54 16.92 -19.99
C GLY A 179 25.79 15.58 -20.68
N THR A 180 27.05 15.20 -20.80
CA THR A 180 27.50 13.94 -21.45
C THR A 180 27.55 12.73 -20.52
N SER A 181 27.29 12.91 -19.20
CA SER A 181 27.32 11.81 -18.23
C SER A 181 25.90 11.32 -17.90
N VAL A 182 25.71 10.00 -18.04
CA VAL A 182 24.48 9.30 -17.63
C VAL A 182 24.80 8.54 -16.35
N ASN A 183 24.15 8.92 -15.24
CA ASN A 183 24.15 8.12 -14.01
C ASN A 183 22.84 7.31 -13.95
N VAL A 184 22.97 5.99 -13.86
CA VAL A 184 21.86 5.03 -13.70
C VAL A 184 21.67 4.75 -12.22
#